data_5f67c8ae9f403db9fa4362ba69926884
#
_entry.id   5f67c8ae9f403db9fa4362ba69926884
#
_cell.length_a   1.000
_cell.length_b   1.000
_cell.length_c   1.000
_cell.angle_alpha   90.00
_cell.angle_beta   90.00
_cell.angle_gamma   90.00
#
_symmetry.space_group_name_H-M   'P 1'
#
loop_
_entity.id
_entity.type
_entity.pdbx_description
1 polymer ?
#
loop_
_entity_poly.entity_id
_entity_poly.type
_entity_poly.pdbx_seq_one_letter_code
_entity_poly.pdbx_strand_id
1 'polypeptide(L)'
;MDVISVVSAWNDIVLQLSYIFTEPSARTWQQIVTGWVLRRGPMTVTGILRTLGKLADRNWTVYQKFFYRAAWSLRDLSIALLVHVIYPMIIESGVFDQSTGKPVADMAIDDTTAGRCGKHVAHAGWFKDASTGACSHKGTVIHWAHNWIVGAITLRLPQWSMIRWVLPAVFALYRKRSDCETEEAFRSHQELAGELIQTVAEALPEVRLRVSADGQYAKRPVVQRLPEGVNLVSRIRTDAAIYQLPPRRTPKGKHGRKPKK
;
A
#
# COMPACT_ATOMS: atom_id res chain seq x y z
N MET A 1 -22.78 6.63 20.81
CA MET A 1 -21.83 7.71 20.50
C MET A 1 -22.66 8.84 19.92
N ASP A 2 -22.62 10.02 20.49
CA ASP A 2 -23.37 11.15 19.96
C ASP A 2 -22.66 11.80 18.75
N VAL A 3 -23.38 12.64 18.00
CA VAL A 3 -22.86 13.27 16.78
C VAL A 3 -21.62 14.14 17.08
N ILE A 4 -21.60 14.79 18.25
CA ILE A 4 -20.51 15.68 18.64
C ILE A 4 -19.23 14.88 18.84
N SER A 5 -19.29 13.73 19.50
CA SER A 5 -18.13 12.85 19.71
C SER A 5 -17.59 12.27 18.41
N VAL A 6 -18.45 11.95 17.44
CA VAL A 6 -18.02 11.48 16.11
C VAL A 6 -17.28 12.57 15.34
N VAL A 7 -17.82 13.81 15.36
CA VAL A 7 -17.18 14.95 14.66
C VAL A 7 -15.86 15.30 15.33
N SER A 8 -15.78 15.27 16.66
CA SER A 8 -14.50 15.49 17.37
C SER A 8 -13.46 14.45 16.99
N ALA A 9 -13.79 13.16 17.06
CA ALA A 9 -12.87 12.07 16.70
C ALA A 9 -12.42 12.17 15.24
N TRP A 10 -13.30 12.54 14.32
CA TRP A 10 -12.93 12.80 12.93
C TRP A 10 -11.92 13.94 12.80
N ASN A 11 -12.18 15.07 13.47
CA ASN A 11 -11.29 16.22 13.45
C ASN A 11 -9.92 15.86 14.05
N ASP A 12 -9.86 15.09 15.12
CA ASP A 12 -8.61 14.66 15.74
C ASP A 12 -7.77 13.81 14.79
N ILE A 13 -8.38 12.85 14.08
CA ILE A 13 -7.69 12.03 13.06
C ILE A 13 -7.17 12.93 11.93
N VAL A 14 -8.00 13.82 11.43
CA VAL A 14 -7.65 14.72 10.33
C VAL A 14 -6.50 15.66 10.75
N LEU A 15 -6.52 16.19 11.97
CA LEU A 15 -5.45 17.03 12.51
C LEU A 15 -4.15 16.25 12.69
N GLN A 16 -4.22 15.03 13.23
CA GLN A 16 -3.05 14.17 13.38
C GLN A 16 -2.33 13.86 12.07
N LEU A 17 -3.04 13.83 10.95
CA LEU A 17 -2.45 13.61 9.64
C LEU A 17 -2.05 14.91 8.92
N SER A 18 -2.38 16.06 9.47
CA SER A 18 -2.17 17.37 8.80
C SER A 18 -0.72 17.85 8.78
N TYR A 19 0.13 17.35 9.70
CA TYR A 19 1.51 17.83 9.84
C TYR A 19 2.42 17.52 8.64
N ILE A 20 2.03 16.57 7.79
CA ILE A 20 2.76 16.23 6.55
C ILE A 20 2.55 17.27 5.44
N PHE A 21 1.65 18.18 5.62
CA PHE A 21 1.34 19.25 4.65
C PHE A 21 1.84 20.60 5.16
N THR A 22 2.19 21.48 4.24
CA THR A 22 2.35 22.90 4.60
C THR A 22 1.01 23.45 5.06
N GLU A 23 1.01 24.47 5.94
CA GLU A 23 -0.22 25.05 6.51
C GLU A 23 -1.33 25.33 5.47
N PRO A 24 -1.05 26.00 4.33
CA PRO A 24 -2.08 26.22 3.32
C PRO A 24 -2.61 24.94 2.68
N SER A 25 -1.75 23.92 2.54
CA SER A 25 -2.11 22.62 1.97
C SER A 25 -2.87 21.76 2.98
N ALA A 26 -2.53 21.83 4.26
CA ALA A 26 -3.22 21.12 5.34
C ALA A 26 -4.70 21.49 5.40
N ARG A 27 -5.03 22.79 5.37
CA ARG A 27 -6.42 23.26 5.34
C ARG A 27 -7.18 22.75 4.10
N THR A 28 -6.53 22.80 2.93
CA THR A 28 -7.14 22.29 1.70
C THR A 28 -7.37 20.78 1.77
N TRP A 29 -6.39 20.03 2.29
CA TRP A 29 -6.48 18.59 2.48
C TRP A 29 -7.61 18.21 3.45
N GLN A 30 -7.72 18.87 4.60
CA GLN A 30 -8.80 18.66 5.57
C GLN A 30 -10.19 18.80 4.93
N GLN A 31 -10.38 19.83 4.13
CA GLN A 31 -11.62 20.05 3.41
C GLN A 31 -11.88 18.96 2.36
N ILE A 32 -10.86 18.58 1.57
CA ILE A 32 -10.98 17.52 0.57
C ILE A 32 -11.38 16.19 1.22
N VAL A 33 -10.69 15.78 2.28
CA VAL A 33 -10.93 14.50 2.95
C VAL A 33 -12.30 14.48 3.63
N THR A 34 -12.68 15.56 4.30
CA THR A 34 -14.02 15.71 4.90
C THR A 34 -15.11 15.64 3.82
N GLY A 35 -14.91 16.35 2.72
CA GLY A 35 -15.84 16.31 1.60
C GLY A 35 -15.92 14.92 0.93
N TRP A 36 -14.82 14.17 0.90
CA TRP A 36 -14.80 12.79 0.40
C TRP A 36 -15.64 11.87 1.28
N VAL A 37 -15.48 11.93 2.59
CA VAL A 37 -16.24 11.09 3.53
C VAL A 37 -17.73 11.40 3.49
N LEU A 38 -18.10 12.67 3.36
CA LEU A 38 -19.49 13.10 3.31
C LEU A 38 -20.16 12.91 1.94
N ARG A 39 -19.38 12.71 0.89
CA ARG A 39 -19.88 12.67 -0.48
C ARG A 39 -20.59 11.36 -0.81
N ARG A 40 -21.80 11.45 -1.35
CA ARG A 40 -22.49 10.38 -2.05
C ARG A 40 -22.41 10.61 -3.56
N GLY A 41 -21.78 9.70 -4.30
CA GLY A 41 -21.63 9.79 -5.76
C GLY A 41 -20.17 9.96 -6.23
N PRO A 42 -19.93 10.35 -7.48
CA PRO A 42 -18.58 10.39 -8.06
C PRO A 42 -17.62 11.29 -7.28
N MET A 43 -16.42 10.80 -7.00
CA MET A 43 -15.37 11.48 -6.21
C MET A 43 -14.60 12.48 -7.07
N THR A 44 -15.28 13.46 -7.64
CA THR A 44 -14.67 14.56 -8.38
C THR A 44 -14.45 15.77 -7.47
N VAL A 45 -13.43 16.59 -7.75
CA VAL A 45 -13.17 17.82 -6.97
C VAL A 45 -14.42 18.70 -6.91
N THR A 46 -15.10 18.93 -8.02
CA THR A 46 -16.34 19.71 -8.06
C THR A 46 -17.45 19.08 -7.20
N GLY A 47 -17.53 17.75 -7.21
CA GLY A 47 -18.49 17.02 -6.40
C GLY A 47 -18.22 17.19 -4.90
N ILE A 48 -16.96 17.08 -4.48
CA ILE A 48 -16.51 17.32 -3.11
C ILE A 48 -16.89 18.73 -2.66
N LEU A 49 -16.56 19.74 -3.48
CA LEU A 49 -16.85 21.14 -3.16
C LEU A 49 -18.36 21.43 -3.03
N ARG A 50 -19.18 20.82 -3.88
CA ARG A 50 -20.66 20.92 -3.75
C ARG A 50 -21.16 20.30 -2.46
N THR A 51 -20.55 19.19 -2.01
CA THR A 51 -20.92 18.55 -0.74
C THR A 51 -20.55 19.43 0.46
N LEU A 52 -19.37 20.03 0.42
CA LEU A 52 -18.88 20.95 1.47
C LEU A 52 -19.69 22.24 1.53
N GLY A 53 -20.22 22.72 0.41
CA GLY A 53 -20.97 24.00 0.35
C GLY A 53 -20.14 25.16 0.89
N LYS A 54 -20.64 25.85 1.91
CA LYS A 54 -19.95 27.00 2.54
C LYS A 54 -18.66 26.65 3.28
N LEU A 55 -18.42 25.36 3.59
CA LEU A 55 -17.15 24.91 4.19
C LEU A 55 -15.99 24.94 3.19
N ALA A 56 -16.29 24.92 1.89
CA ALA A 56 -15.30 25.16 0.84
C ALA A 56 -15.09 26.65 0.66
N ASP A 57 -14.17 27.22 1.42
CA ASP A 57 -13.94 28.68 1.54
C ASP A 57 -12.89 29.22 0.57
N ARG A 58 -12.36 28.38 -0.31
CA ARG A 58 -11.34 28.76 -1.30
C ARG A 58 -11.84 28.61 -2.73
N ASN A 59 -11.15 29.26 -3.65
CA ASN A 59 -11.43 29.07 -5.07
C ASN A 59 -11.19 27.60 -5.48
N TRP A 60 -12.05 27.05 -6.32
CA TRP A 60 -12.00 25.66 -6.79
C TRP A 60 -10.65 25.26 -7.38
N THR A 61 -9.93 26.19 -8.00
CA THR A 61 -8.59 25.95 -8.56
C THR A 61 -7.56 25.58 -7.50
N VAL A 62 -7.73 26.04 -6.25
CA VAL A 62 -6.84 25.69 -5.13
C VAL A 62 -6.93 24.20 -4.83
N TYR A 63 -8.15 23.65 -4.80
CA TYR A 63 -8.38 22.23 -4.56
C TYR A 63 -7.86 21.37 -5.71
N GLN A 64 -7.98 21.81 -6.95
CA GLN A 64 -7.37 21.10 -8.07
C GLN A 64 -5.84 21.12 -7.99
N LYS A 65 -5.24 22.29 -7.72
CA LYS A 65 -3.80 22.47 -7.60
C LYS A 65 -3.20 21.64 -6.46
N PHE A 66 -3.97 21.33 -5.42
CA PHE A 66 -3.54 20.44 -4.34
C PHE A 66 -2.99 19.11 -4.86
N PHE A 67 -3.64 18.51 -5.84
CA PHE A 67 -3.25 17.17 -6.35
C PHE A 67 -1.99 17.16 -7.23
N TYR A 68 -1.57 18.30 -7.78
CA TYR A 68 -0.42 18.32 -8.70
C TYR A 68 0.63 19.38 -8.41
N ARG A 69 0.40 20.26 -7.42
CA ARG A 69 1.34 21.31 -7.05
C ARG A 69 1.68 21.37 -5.57
N ALA A 70 0.83 20.85 -4.69
CA ALA A 70 1.12 20.86 -3.27
C ALA A 70 2.32 19.94 -2.97
N ALA A 71 3.25 20.45 -2.18
CA ALA A 71 4.41 19.68 -1.73
C ALA A 71 3.96 18.76 -0.58
N TRP A 72 3.74 17.49 -0.89
CA TRP A 72 3.50 16.41 0.08
C TRP A 72 3.95 15.08 -0.49
N SER A 73 4.25 14.16 0.39
CA SER A 73 4.74 12.82 0.05
C SER A 73 3.66 11.77 0.35
N LEU A 74 3.37 10.93 -0.63
CA LEU A 74 2.48 9.79 -0.43
C LEU A 74 3.05 8.81 0.61
N ARG A 75 4.38 8.65 0.64
CA ARG A 75 5.07 7.81 1.63
C ARG A 75 4.86 8.36 3.04
N ASP A 76 5.04 9.66 3.25
CA ASP A 76 4.88 10.27 4.56
C ASP A 76 3.43 10.21 5.04
N LEU A 77 2.47 10.42 4.12
CA LEU A 77 1.04 10.23 4.42
C LEU A 77 0.75 8.77 4.81
N SER A 78 1.32 7.81 4.10
CA SER A 78 1.17 6.39 4.42
C SER A 78 1.74 6.05 5.81
N ILE A 79 2.92 6.57 6.14
CA ILE A 79 3.54 6.38 7.47
C ILE A 79 2.68 7.02 8.56
N ALA A 80 2.21 8.24 8.36
CA ALA A 80 1.32 8.90 9.31
C ALA A 80 0.02 8.12 9.53
N LEU A 81 -0.60 7.62 8.44
CA LEU A 81 -1.78 6.75 8.52
C LEU A 81 -1.50 5.46 9.29
N LEU A 82 -0.36 4.81 9.04
CA LEU A 82 0.05 3.61 9.75
C LEU A 82 0.20 3.87 11.26
N VAL A 83 0.89 4.94 11.64
CA VAL A 83 1.22 5.22 13.04
C VAL A 83 0.02 5.76 13.82
N HIS A 84 -0.72 6.72 13.25
CA HIS A 84 -1.76 7.43 14.01
C HIS A 84 -3.16 6.82 13.89
N VAL A 85 -3.43 6.02 12.85
CA VAL A 85 -4.75 5.44 12.63
C VAL A 85 -4.71 3.92 12.71
N ILE A 86 -3.83 3.28 11.94
CA ILE A 86 -3.85 1.82 11.80
C ILE A 86 -3.23 1.14 13.02
N TYR A 87 -2.16 1.67 13.60
CA TYR A 87 -1.52 1.08 14.78
C TYR A 87 -2.46 1.00 15.99
N PRO A 88 -3.20 2.05 16.39
CA PRO A 88 -4.22 1.93 17.42
C PRO A 88 -5.26 0.83 17.13
N MET A 89 -5.71 0.69 15.88
CA MET A 89 -6.64 -0.37 15.47
C MET A 89 -6.01 -1.77 15.56
N ILE A 90 -4.70 -1.90 15.29
CA ILE A 90 -3.98 -3.17 15.49
C ILE A 90 -4.00 -3.56 16.97
N ILE A 91 -3.72 -2.63 17.86
CA ILE A 91 -3.77 -2.86 19.32
C ILE A 91 -5.20 -3.25 19.74
N GLU A 92 -6.21 -2.53 19.26
CA GLU A 92 -7.63 -2.77 19.58
C GLU A 92 -8.12 -4.13 19.05
N SER A 93 -7.51 -4.66 17.98
CA SER A 93 -7.83 -6.00 17.46
C SER A 93 -7.56 -7.12 18.47
N GLY A 94 -6.71 -6.89 19.45
CA GLY A 94 -6.37 -7.84 20.52
C GLY A 94 -5.58 -9.07 20.04
N VAL A 95 -5.01 -9.04 18.83
CA VAL A 95 -4.23 -10.15 18.30
C VAL A 95 -2.76 -9.97 18.63
N PHE A 96 -2.24 -10.83 19.51
CA PHE A 96 -0.84 -10.79 19.96
C PHE A 96 -0.13 -12.11 19.67
N ASP A 97 1.15 -12.03 19.38
CA ASP A 97 2.02 -13.18 19.23
C ASP A 97 2.31 -13.79 20.61
N GLN A 98 1.99 -15.06 20.80
CA GLN A 98 2.11 -15.74 22.09
C GLN A 98 3.56 -15.87 22.59
N SER A 99 4.53 -15.86 21.68
CA SER A 99 5.94 -16.04 22.04
C SER A 99 6.64 -14.74 22.40
N THR A 100 6.25 -13.63 21.77
CA THR A 100 6.91 -12.34 21.92
C THR A 100 6.07 -11.30 22.66
N GLY A 101 4.76 -11.53 22.78
CA GLY A 101 3.81 -10.54 23.31
C GLY A 101 3.57 -9.35 22.37
N LYS A 102 4.19 -9.31 21.19
CA LYS A 102 4.01 -8.23 20.23
C LYS A 102 2.65 -8.29 19.54
N PRO A 103 2.02 -7.13 19.25
CA PRO A 103 0.84 -7.09 18.42
C PRO A 103 1.13 -7.67 17.03
N VAL A 104 0.15 -8.33 16.43
CA VAL A 104 0.28 -8.95 15.10
C VAL A 104 -0.59 -8.21 14.10
N ALA A 105 -0.01 -7.88 12.94
CA ALA A 105 -0.75 -7.38 11.80
C ALA A 105 -0.58 -8.28 10.57
N ASP A 106 -1.68 -8.56 9.90
CA ASP A 106 -1.70 -9.22 8.60
C ASP A 106 -1.69 -8.15 7.51
N MET A 107 -0.73 -8.24 6.59
CA MET A 107 -0.64 -7.36 5.41
C MET A 107 -0.85 -8.20 4.16
N ALA A 108 -1.75 -7.77 3.29
CA ALA A 108 -1.85 -8.28 1.93
C ALA A 108 -1.13 -7.34 0.98
N ILE A 109 -0.38 -7.89 0.02
CA ILE A 109 0.28 -7.10 -1.01
C ILE A 109 -0.05 -7.64 -2.41
N ASP A 110 -0.44 -6.74 -3.30
CA ASP A 110 -0.79 -7.08 -4.68
C ASP A 110 -0.66 -5.86 -5.58
N ASP A 111 -0.71 -6.06 -6.91
CA ASP A 111 -0.77 -4.98 -7.85
C ASP A 111 -2.20 -4.75 -8.37
N THR A 112 -2.50 -3.51 -8.67
CA THR A 112 -3.79 -3.10 -9.22
C THR A 112 -3.62 -2.04 -10.28
N THR A 113 -4.48 -2.07 -11.28
CA THR A 113 -4.47 -1.07 -12.34
C THR A 113 -5.61 -0.07 -12.16
N ALA A 114 -5.28 1.22 -12.31
CA ALA A 114 -6.25 2.30 -12.29
C ALA A 114 -6.33 2.95 -13.66
N GLY A 115 -7.45 2.74 -14.38
CA GLY A 115 -7.69 3.29 -15.71
C GLY A 115 -7.46 4.80 -15.78
N ARG A 116 -6.89 5.26 -16.88
CA ARG A 116 -6.60 6.67 -17.12
C ARG A 116 -7.15 7.11 -18.47
N CYS A 117 -7.51 8.39 -18.57
CA CYS A 117 -7.89 9.03 -19.81
C CYS A 117 -6.87 10.12 -20.13
N GLY A 118 -6.50 10.24 -21.41
CA GLY A 118 -5.54 11.23 -21.88
C GLY A 118 -4.17 10.65 -22.24
N LYS A 119 -3.61 11.16 -23.32
CA LYS A 119 -2.35 10.66 -23.91
C LYS A 119 -1.09 11.06 -23.11
N HIS A 120 -1.19 12.12 -22.31
CA HIS A 120 -0.03 12.74 -21.62
C HIS A 120 -0.08 12.56 -20.10
N VAL A 121 -0.74 11.50 -19.63
CA VAL A 121 -0.75 11.18 -18.18
C VAL A 121 0.60 10.56 -17.83
N ALA A 122 1.37 11.25 -16.99
CA ALA A 122 2.70 10.79 -16.59
C ALA A 122 2.65 9.37 -16.00
N HIS A 123 3.56 8.51 -16.43
CA HIS A 123 3.70 7.12 -15.99
C HIS A 123 2.49 6.21 -16.24
N ALA A 124 1.50 6.66 -17.03
CA ALA A 124 0.46 5.77 -17.53
C ALA A 124 1.01 4.92 -18.69
N GLY A 125 0.48 3.70 -18.81
CA GLY A 125 0.90 2.77 -19.84
C GLY A 125 -0.19 1.76 -20.18
N TRP A 126 0.06 0.92 -21.17
CA TRP A 126 -0.80 -0.20 -21.51
C TRP A 126 -0.48 -1.37 -20.60
N PHE A 127 -1.44 -1.82 -19.82
CA PHE A 127 -1.36 -2.95 -18.90
C PHE A 127 -2.46 -3.96 -19.19
N LYS A 128 -2.21 -5.22 -18.80
CA LYS A 128 -3.23 -6.25 -18.82
C LYS A 128 -4.29 -5.94 -17.76
N ASP A 129 -5.55 -6.06 -18.13
CA ASP A 129 -6.64 -5.96 -17.17
C ASP A 129 -6.82 -7.31 -16.46
N ALA A 130 -6.40 -7.39 -15.21
CA ALA A 130 -6.55 -8.59 -14.40
C ALA A 130 -8.02 -8.88 -14.03
N SER A 131 -8.91 -7.88 -14.07
CA SER A 131 -10.32 -8.01 -13.70
C SER A 131 -11.13 -8.76 -14.76
N THR A 132 -10.66 -8.78 -16.01
CA THR A 132 -11.37 -9.44 -17.12
C THR A 132 -11.16 -10.96 -17.19
N GLY A 133 -10.53 -11.54 -16.19
CA GLY A 133 -10.44 -12.98 -15.92
C GLY A 133 -9.88 -13.85 -17.06
N ALA A 134 -9.12 -14.86 -16.72
CA ALA A 134 -8.59 -15.87 -17.66
C ALA A 134 -9.66 -16.68 -18.43
N CYS A 135 -10.95 -16.45 -18.17
CA CYS A 135 -12.07 -17.17 -18.76
C CYS A 135 -12.76 -16.46 -19.92
N SER A 136 -12.30 -15.27 -20.35
CA SER A 136 -12.88 -14.66 -21.53
C SER A 136 -12.26 -15.29 -22.77
N HIS A 137 -13.08 -15.94 -23.57
CA HIS A 137 -12.72 -16.41 -24.91
C HIS A 137 -12.31 -15.25 -25.86
N LYS A 138 -12.29 -14.02 -25.38
CA LYS A 138 -11.99 -12.79 -26.14
C LYS A 138 -10.53 -12.34 -26.07
N GLY A 139 -9.62 -13.15 -25.52
CA GLY A 139 -8.20 -12.80 -25.43
C GLY A 139 -7.86 -11.86 -24.25
N THR A 140 -6.58 -11.49 -24.16
CA THR A 140 -6.09 -10.58 -23.11
C THR A 140 -6.58 -9.17 -23.38
N VAL A 141 -7.38 -8.62 -22.46
CA VAL A 141 -7.77 -7.21 -22.50
C VAL A 141 -6.63 -6.37 -21.94
N ILE A 142 -6.23 -5.35 -22.69
CA ILE A 142 -5.27 -4.35 -22.25
C ILE A 142 -5.96 -2.99 -22.17
N HIS A 143 -5.60 -2.19 -21.17
CA HIS A 143 -6.12 -0.84 -21.02
C HIS A 143 -5.02 0.17 -20.64
N TRP A 144 -5.27 1.43 -20.95
CA TRP A 144 -4.41 2.55 -20.57
C TRP A 144 -4.63 2.88 -19.11
N ALA A 145 -3.61 2.69 -18.27
CA ALA A 145 -3.76 2.77 -16.83
C ALA A 145 -2.45 3.16 -16.11
N HIS A 146 -2.57 3.53 -14.83
CA HIS A 146 -1.47 3.39 -13.88
C HIS A 146 -1.50 1.99 -13.28
N ASN A 147 -0.34 1.41 -13.03
CA ASN A 147 -0.20 0.18 -12.23
C ASN A 147 0.38 0.54 -10.86
N TRP A 148 -0.33 0.16 -9.82
CA TRP A 148 0.02 0.44 -8.42
C TRP A 148 0.28 -0.86 -7.68
N ILE A 149 1.37 -0.92 -6.92
CA ILE A 149 1.58 -1.93 -5.90
C ILE A 149 0.97 -1.37 -4.61
N VAL A 150 0.08 -2.14 -4.00
CA VAL A 150 -0.68 -1.74 -2.81
C VAL A 150 -0.42 -2.73 -1.69
N GLY A 151 -0.07 -2.20 -0.53
CA GLY A 151 -0.05 -2.96 0.72
C GLY A 151 -1.23 -2.56 1.59
N ALA A 152 -2.04 -3.53 1.98
CA ALA A 152 -3.23 -3.33 2.79
C ALA A 152 -3.12 -4.12 4.11
N ILE A 153 -3.41 -3.46 5.23
CA ILE A 153 -3.47 -4.10 6.56
C ILE A 153 -4.86 -4.70 6.75
N THR A 154 -4.90 -5.97 7.15
CA THR A 154 -6.14 -6.69 7.40
C THR A 154 -6.34 -6.86 8.90
N LEU A 155 -7.48 -6.39 9.40
CA LEU A 155 -7.82 -6.40 10.81
C LEU A 155 -9.15 -7.07 11.07
N ARG A 156 -9.29 -7.66 12.26
CA ARG A 156 -10.57 -8.08 12.83
C ARG A 156 -10.85 -7.20 14.05
N LEU A 157 -11.96 -6.50 14.01
CA LEU A 157 -12.44 -5.66 15.11
C LEU A 157 -13.83 -6.15 15.50
N PRO A 158 -13.93 -7.25 16.30
CA PRO A 158 -15.20 -7.90 16.61
C PRO A 158 -16.22 -6.96 17.26
N GLN A 159 -15.73 -5.98 18.01
CA GLN A 159 -16.56 -4.94 18.63
C GLN A 159 -17.23 -4.00 17.62
N TRP A 160 -16.72 -3.94 16.36
CA TRP A 160 -17.26 -3.10 15.30
C TRP A 160 -18.02 -3.92 14.27
N SER A 161 -17.46 -5.08 13.88
CA SER A 161 -18.04 -5.94 12.85
C SER A 161 -17.39 -7.33 12.85
N MET A 162 -18.17 -8.36 12.53
CA MET A 162 -17.65 -9.71 12.29
C MET A 162 -16.87 -9.83 10.98
N ILE A 163 -16.95 -8.84 10.09
CA ILE A 163 -16.25 -8.81 8.82
C ILE A 163 -14.81 -8.33 9.04
N ARG A 164 -13.87 -8.85 8.26
CA ARG A 164 -12.51 -8.35 8.23
C ARG A 164 -12.45 -6.99 7.54
N TRP A 165 -11.77 -6.06 8.16
CA TRP A 165 -11.44 -4.78 7.57
C TRP A 165 -10.14 -4.91 6.78
N VAL A 166 -10.14 -4.44 5.55
CA VAL A 166 -8.95 -4.37 4.69
C VAL A 166 -8.66 -2.90 4.42
N LEU A 167 -7.58 -2.40 4.98
CA LEU A 167 -7.19 -0.99 4.98
C LEU A 167 -5.98 -0.80 4.08
N PRO A 168 -6.14 -0.30 2.84
CA PRO A 168 -5.01 0.09 2.01
C PRO A 168 -4.18 1.16 2.72
N ALA A 169 -2.90 0.88 2.96
CA ALA A 169 -2.06 1.71 3.82
C ALA A 169 -0.83 2.27 3.10
N VAL A 170 -0.21 1.48 2.23
CA VAL A 170 1.00 1.87 1.52
C VAL A 170 0.87 1.61 0.02
N PHE A 171 1.46 2.51 -0.78
CA PHE A 171 1.26 2.52 -2.22
C PHE A 171 2.57 2.86 -2.93
N ALA A 172 2.86 2.17 -4.04
CA ALA A 172 3.94 2.51 -4.94
C ALA A 172 3.46 2.49 -6.40
N LEU A 173 3.74 3.55 -7.14
CA LEU A 173 3.43 3.62 -8.56
C LEU A 173 4.53 2.91 -9.35
N TYR A 174 4.15 1.87 -10.08
CA TYR A 174 5.06 1.22 -11.01
C TYR A 174 5.30 2.12 -12.23
N ARG A 175 6.57 2.32 -12.56
CA ARG A 175 7.00 3.02 -13.78
C ARG A 175 7.64 2.02 -14.72
N LYS A 176 7.28 2.07 -15.99
CA LYS A 176 7.96 1.26 -16.99
C LYS A 176 9.43 1.69 -17.08
N ARG A 177 10.30 0.75 -17.44
CA ARG A 177 11.75 1.03 -17.63
C ARG A 177 11.97 2.16 -18.63
N SER A 178 11.14 2.23 -19.70
CA SER A 178 11.18 3.31 -20.68
C SER A 178 10.87 4.70 -20.14
N ASP A 179 10.21 4.78 -18.97
CA ASP A 179 9.77 6.03 -18.35
C ASP A 179 10.70 6.46 -17.21
N CYS A 180 11.79 5.72 -17.01
CA CYS A 180 12.82 6.03 -16.03
C CYS A 180 13.99 6.75 -16.70
N GLU A 181 14.50 7.79 -16.06
CA GLU A 181 15.63 8.58 -16.59
C GLU A 181 16.95 7.79 -16.59
N THR A 182 17.12 6.92 -15.61
CA THR A 182 18.29 6.04 -15.47
C THR A 182 17.85 4.62 -15.16
N GLU A 183 18.74 3.66 -15.45
CA GLU A 183 18.49 2.24 -15.13
C GLU A 183 18.36 2.01 -13.62
N GLU A 184 19.12 2.76 -12.82
CA GLU A 184 19.07 2.69 -11.35
C GLU A 184 17.75 3.23 -10.77
N ALA A 185 17.05 4.08 -11.51
CA ALA A 185 15.73 4.60 -11.10
C ALA A 185 14.60 3.60 -11.32
N PHE A 186 14.82 2.59 -12.18
CA PHE A 186 13.82 1.55 -12.41
C PHE A 186 13.67 0.64 -11.18
N ARG A 187 12.41 0.32 -10.86
CA ARG A 187 12.04 -0.66 -9.83
C ARG A 187 11.02 -1.63 -10.40
N SER A 188 11.30 -2.92 -10.27
CA SER A 188 10.33 -3.97 -10.59
C SER A 188 9.18 -4.00 -9.57
N HIS A 189 8.08 -4.66 -9.91
CA HIS A 189 6.96 -4.88 -8.97
C HIS A 189 7.44 -5.53 -7.66
N GLN A 190 8.38 -6.48 -7.75
CA GLN A 190 8.92 -7.18 -6.60
C GLN A 190 9.78 -6.27 -5.71
N GLU A 191 10.57 -5.39 -6.32
CA GLU A 191 11.36 -4.42 -5.55
C GLU A 191 10.48 -3.39 -4.86
N LEU A 192 9.48 -2.86 -5.55
CA LEU A 192 8.49 -1.96 -4.96
C LEU A 192 7.73 -2.63 -3.80
N ALA A 193 7.32 -3.89 -3.98
CA ALA A 193 6.68 -4.65 -2.92
C ALA A 193 7.60 -4.80 -1.69
N GLY A 194 8.87 -5.14 -1.91
CA GLY A 194 9.86 -5.21 -0.82
C GLY A 194 10.05 -3.90 -0.09
N GLU A 195 10.10 -2.78 -0.82
CA GLU A 195 10.20 -1.42 -0.25
C GLU A 195 8.95 -1.05 0.57
N LEU A 196 7.75 -1.43 0.12
CA LEU A 196 6.52 -1.21 0.88
C LEU A 196 6.48 -2.04 2.17
N ILE A 197 6.88 -3.31 2.12
CA ILE A 197 6.99 -4.17 3.31
C ILE A 197 7.96 -3.57 4.32
N GLN A 198 9.13 -3.13 3.85
CA GLN A 198 10.13 -2.47 4.68
C GLN A 198 9.57 -1.18 5.30
N THR A 199 8.88 -0.34 4.52
CA THR A 199 8.25 0.89 5.03
C THR A 199 7.26 0.61 6.17
N VAL A 200 6.44 -0.44 6.05
CA VAL A 200 5.49 -0.81 7.11
C VAL A 200 6.23 -1.32 8.36
N ALA A 201 7.25 -2.17 8.19
CA ALA A 201 8.02 -2.71 9.30
C ALA A 201 8.81 -1.62 10.04
N GLU A 202 9.39 -0.65 9.32
CA GLU A 202 10.08 0.51 9.90
C GLU A 202 9.12 1.46 10.64
N ALA A 203 7.92 1.67 10.08
CA ALA A 203 6.91 2.52 10.71
C ALA A 203 6.27 1.89 11.96
N LEU A 204 6.25 0.56 12.04
CA LEU A 204 5.60 -0.22 13.11
C LEU A 204 6.56 -1.26 13.71
N PRO A 205 7.70 -0.86 14.34
CA PRO A 205 8.74 -1.78 14.79
C PRO A 205 8.28 -2.72 15.93
N GLU A 206 7.24 -2.31 16.66
CA GLU A 206 6.67 -3.10 17.75
C GLU A 206 5.65 -4.15 17.25
N VAL A 207 5.30 -4.13 15.97
CA VAL A 207 4.30 -5.02 15.39
C VAL A 207 4.99 -6.20 14.69
N ARG A 208 4.53 -7.42 14.97
CA ARG A 208 4.90 -8.59 14.19
C ARG A 208 4.10 -8.62 12.89
N LEU A 209 4.76 -8.36 11.78
CA LEU A 209 4.13 -8.28 10.47
C LEU A 209 4.11 -9.66 9.79
N ARG A 210 2.91 -10.11 9.35
CA ARG A 210 2.71 -11.28 8.51
C ARG A 210 2.23 -10.82 7.14
N VAL A 211 3.01 -11.05 6.11
CA VAL A 211 2.71 -10.60 4.74
C VAL A 211 2.17 -11.76 3.91
N SER A 212 1.04 -11.56 3.27
CA SER A 212 0.45 -12.48 2.29
C SER A 212 0.57 -11.86 0.90
N ALA A 213 1.10 -12.61 -0.05
CA ALA A 213 1.27 -12.16 -1.42
C ALA A 213 1.06 -13.32 -2.41
N ASP A 214 0.78 -13.01 -3.67
CA ASP A 214 0.70 -14.05 -4.70
C ASP A 214 2.11 -14.59 -5.08
N GLY A 215 2.16 -15.66 -5.91
CA GLY A 215 3.41 -16.33 -6.29
C GLY A 215 4.38 -15.45 -7.08
N GLN A 216 3.94 -14.33 -7.65
CA GLN A 216 4.85 -13.42 -8.35
C GLN A 216 5.77 -12.65 -7.40
N TYR A 217 5.37 -12.50 -6.12
CA TYR A 217 6.15 -11.82 -5.09
C TYR A 217 7.04 -12.76 -4.26
N ALA A 218 6.88 -14.09 -4.39
CA ALA A 218 7.77 -15.09 -3.74
C ALA A 218 9.11 -15.22 -4.48
N LYS A 219 9.74 -14.10 -4.80
CA LYS A 219 10.99 -14.06 -5.55
C LYS A 219 12.11 -13.41 -4.75
N ARG A 220 13.34 -13.67 -5.20
CA ARG A 220 14.57 -13.19 -4.55
C ARG A 220 14.54 -11.69 -4.18
N PRO A 221 14.07 -10.75 -5.05
CA PRO A 221 14.06 -9.33 -4.69
C PRO A 221 13.21 -8.99 -3.47
N VAL A 222 12.09 -9.70 -3.24
CA VAL A 222 11.26 -9.53 -2.05
C VAL A 222 11.91 -10.21 -0.85
N VAL A 223 12.26 -11.50 -1.01
CA VAL A 223 12.75 -12.33 0.12
C VAL A 223 14.05 -11.77 0.72
N GLN A 224 14.95 -11.24 -0.11
CA GLN A 224 16.21 -10.64 0.37
C GLN A 224 16.05 -9.30 1.09
N ARG A 225 14.92 -8.62 0.89
CA ARG A 225 14.60 -7.33 1.51
C ARG A 225 13.68 -7.44 2.72
N LEU A 226 13.24 -8.68 3.05
CA LEU A 226 12.37 -8.86 4.22
C LEU A 226 13.12 -8.46 5.49
N PRO A 227 12.57 -7.52 6.27
CA PRO A 227 13.12 -7.18 7.57
C PRO A 227 13.09 -8.37 8.54
N GLU A 228 13.94 -8.35 9.53
CA GLU A 228 13.94 -9.36 10.58
C GLU A 228 12.57 -9.41 11.29
N GLY A 229 12.07 -10.60 11.54
CA GLY A 229 10.76 -10.80 12.19
C GLY A 229 9.53 -10.69 11.29
N VAL A 230 9.70 -10.33 10.01
CA VAL A 230 8.61 -10.33 9.03
C VAL A 230 8.44 -11.71 8.41
N ASN A 231 7.23 -12.24 8.45
CA ASN A 231 6.89 -13.53 7.83
C ASN A 231 6.20 -13.29 6.49
N LEU A 232 6.70 -13.89 5.41
CA LEU A 232 6.07 -13.89 4.10
C LEU A 232 5.39 -15.23 3.84
N VAL A 233 4.10 -15.19 3.54
CA VAL A 233 3.28 -16.32 3.09
C VAL A 233 2.90 -16.09 1.64
N SER A 234 3.28 -17.00 0.75
CA SER A 234 2.99 -16.88 -0.67
C SER A 234 2.79 -18.25 -1.32
N ARG A 235 2.04 -18.27 -2.41
CA ARG A 235 1.91 -19.49 -3.21
C ARG A 235 3.21 -19.74 -3.97
N ILE A 236 3.67 -20.98 -3.91
CA ILE A 236 4.77 -21.45 -4.75
C ILE A 236 4.17 -22.22 -5.92
N ARG A 237 4.70 -22.03 -7.12
CA ARG A 237 4.30 -22.80 -8.28
C ARG A 237 4.66 -24.28 -8.08
N THR A 238 3.85 -25.19 -8.59
CA THR A 238 4.09 -26.63 -8.48
C THR A 238 5.34 -27.09 -9.21
N ASP A 239 5.79 -26.31 -10.21
CA ASP A 239 7.00 -26.53 -10.99
C ASP A 239 8.23 -25.78 -10.43
N ALA A 240 8.13 -25.16 -9.25
CA ALA A 240 9.22 -24.43 -8.64
C ALA A 240 10.36 -25.37 -8.23
N ALA A 241 11.58 -25.03 -8.64
CA ALA A 241 12.78 -25.75 -8.23
C ALA A 241 13.13 -25.40 -6.77
N ILE A 242 12.72 -26.25 -5.83
CA ILE A 242 13.04 -26.10 -4.41
C ILE A 242 14.27 -26.96 -4.12
N TYR A 243 15.31 -26.31 -3.59
CA TYR A 243 16.56 -26.99 -3.23
C TYR A 243 16.69 -27.10 -1.72
N GLN A 244 17.30 -28.19 -1.27
CA GLN A 244 17.72 -28.30 0.13
C GLN A 244 18.86 -27.30 0.40
N LEU A 245 18.94 -26.83 1.63
CA LEU A 245 20.09 -26.04 2.06
C LEU A 245 21.39 -26.82 1.79
N PRO A 246 22.42 -26.17 1.22
CA PRO A 246 23.69 -26.84 1.04
C PRO A 246 24.21 -27.34 2.40
N PRO A 247 24.78 -28.54 2.47
CA PRO A 247 25.35 -29.05 3.70
C PRO A 247 26.38 -28.06 4.25
N ARG A 248 26.40 -27.85 5.56
CA ARG A 248 27.43 -27.01 6.20
C ARG A 248 28.79 -27.46 5.73
N ARG A 249 29.57 -26.56 5.12
CA ARG A 249 30.94 -26.84 4.73
C ARG A 249 31.74 -27.18 5.98
N THR A 250 32.14 -28.44 6.13
CA THR A 250 33.18 -28.80 7.11
C THR A 250 34.52 -28.24 6.62
N PRO A 251 35.35 -27.65 7.51
CA PRO A 251 36.59 -26.97 7.12
C PRO A 251 37.69 -27.86 6.52
N LYS A 252 37.45 -29.16 6.37
CA LYS A 252 38.43 -30.13 5.82
C LYS A 252 37.89 -30.74 4.53
N GLY A 253 38.37 -30.23 3.40
CA GLY A 253 38.14 -30.85 2.09
C GLY A 253 38.57 -29.91 0.98
N LYS A 254 39.86 -29.87 0.66
CA LYS A 254 40.34 -29.35 -0.62
C LYS A 254 39.76 -30.23 -1.73
N HIS A 255 38.99 -29.63 -2.64
CA HIS A 255 38.49 -30.19 -3.88
C HIS A 255 37.50 -31.34 -3.79
N GLY A 256 36.28 -31.06 -3.38
CA GLY A 256 35.14 -31.95 -3.61
C GLY A 256 34.41 -31.60 -4.93
N ARG A 257 33.96 -32.64 -5.65
CA ARG A 257 33.12 -32.52 -6.86
C ARG A 257 31.85 -31.72 -6.54
N LYS A 258 31.48 -30.76 -7.40
CA LYS A 258 30.22 -30.00 -7.23
C LYS A 258 29.05 -30.98 -7.11
N PRO A 259 28.08 -30.74 -6.18
CA PRO A 259 26.88 -31.58 -6.08
C PRO A 259 26.16 -31.61 -7.44
N LYS A 260 25.76 -32.77 -7.87
CA LYS A 260 24.85 -32.88 -9.02
C LYS A 260 23.52 -32.25 -8.67
N LYS A 261 22.92 -31.57 -9.65
CA LYS A 261 21.56 -31.01 -9.56
C LYS A 261 20.54 -32.08 -9.19
#